data_a2a04c6b03c738a94c377c72badb2291
#
_entry.id   a2a04c6b03c738a94c377c72badb2291
#
_cell.length_a   1.000
_cell.length_b   1.000
_cell.length_c   1.000
_cell.angle_alpha   90.00
_cell.angle_beta   90.00
_cell.angle_gamma   90.00
#
_symmetry.space_group_name_H-M   'P 1'
#
loop_
_entity.id
_entity.type
_entity.pdbx_description
1 polymer ?
#
loop_
_entity_poly.entity_id
_entity_poly.type
_entity_poly.pdbx_seq_one_letter_code
_entity_poly.pdbx_strand_id
1 'polypeptide(L)'
;MATWQIVLYTILGLLAAFLAITLIRAAFFTPKKQAYDPLPEEPVDQSRLTQHLSEAIRIPTVSYPDQKDVDWAQFERFHLFLREAYPLIHQKLTCEVVPPANLLYCWKGKDASL
;
A
#
# COMPACT_ATOMS: atom_id res chain seq x y z
N MET A 1 12.08 27.70 -47.68
CA MET A 1 11.39 26.74 -46.77
C MET A 1 10.02 27.31 -46.46
N ALA A 2 8.98 26.50 -46.55
CA ALA A 2 7.66 26.98 -46.20
C ALA A 2 7.58 27.25 -44.69
N THR A 3 6.89 28.29 -44.27
CA THR A 3 6.77 28.72 -42.87
C THR A 3 6.34 27.59 -41.89
N TRP A 4 5.52 26.66 -42.36
CA TRP A 4 5.08 25.50 -41.59
C TRP A 4 6.22 24.50 -41.27
N GLN A 5 7.23 24.39 -42.18
CA GLN A 5 8.39 23.54 -41.93
C GLN A 5 9.26 24.09 -40.79
N ILE A 6 9.42 25.41 -40.74
CA ILE A 6 10.18 26.09 -39.68
C ILE A 6 9.49 25.86 -38.35
N VAL A 7 8.16 26.01 -38.29
CA VAL A 7 7.35 25.75 -37.08
C VAL A 7 7.47 24.29 -36.64
N LEU A 8 7.41 23.35 -37.58
CA LEU A 8 7.54 21.93 -37.28
C LEU A 8 8.92 21.59 -36.68
N TYR A 9 10.01 22.11 -37.29
CA TYR A 9 11.35 21.86 -36.77
C TYR A 9 11.62 22.53 -35.42
N THR A 10 11.03 23.71 -35.15
CA THR A 10 11.16 24.34 -33.84
C THR A 10 10.44 23.53 -32.75
N ILE A 11 9.24 23.04 -33.02
CA ILE A 11 8.49 22.19 -32.08
C ILE A 11 9.26 20.88 -31.80
N LEU A 12 9.77 20.25 -32.86
CA LEU A 12 10.55 19.01 -32.72
C LEU A 12 11.84 19.23 -31.93
N GLY A 13 12.54 20.37 -32.18
CA GLY A 13 13.73 20.75 -31.41
C GLY A 13 13.44 20.99 -29.93
N LEU A 14 12.35 21.69 -29.61
CA LEU A 14 11.92 21.90 -28.21
C LEU A 14 11.55 20.59 -27.53
N LEU A 15 10.85 19.68 -28.21
CA LEU A 15 10.51 18.38 -27.69
C LEU A 15 11.76 17.53 -27.41
N ALA A 16 12.71 17.53 -28.34
CA ALA A 16 13.97 16.81 -28.16
C ALA A 16 14.80 17.38 -27.00
N ALA A 17 14.87 18.70 -26.85
CA ALA A 17 15.53 19.36 -25.73
C ALA A 17 14.84 19.02 -24.39
N PHE A 18 13.50 19.03 -24.32
CA PHE A 18 12.75 18.65 -23.14
C PHE A 18 13.01 17.20 -22.73
N LEU A 19 12.98 16.27 -23.69
CA LEU A 19 13.29 14.86 -23.43
C LEU A 19 14.75 14.68 -22.96
N ALA A 20 15.70 15.36 -23.56
CA ALA A 20 17.10 15.29 -23.13
C ALA A 20 17.27 15.78 -21.69
N ILE A 21 16.67 16.92 -21.33
CA ILE A 21 16.74 17.47 -19.97
C ILE A 21 16.09 16.52 -18.97
N THR A 22 14.94 15.95 -19.28
CA THR A 22 14.24 15.00 -18.37
C THR A 22 15.03 13.72 -18.16
N LEU A 23 15.65 13.17 -19.22
CA LEU A 23 16.51 11.99 -19.13
C LEU A 23 17.76 12.24 -18.30
N ILE A 24 18.42 13.39 -18.53
CA ILE A 24 19.60 13.80 -17.75
C ILE A 24 19.21 13.93 -16.26
N ARG A 25 18.13 14.64 -15.96
CA ARG A 25 17.67 14.79 -14.57
C ARG A 25 17.30 13.45 -13.93
N ALA A 26 16.69 12.54 -14.68
CA ALA A 26 16.35 11.20 -14.19
C ALA A 26 17.62 10.37 -13.92
N ALA A 27 18.63 10.44 -14.79
CA ALA A 27 19.89 9.72 -14.62
C ALA A 27 20.69 10.19 -13.38
N PHE A 28 20.60 11.49 -13.06
CA PHE A 28 21.25 12.07 -11.87
C PHE A 28 20.34 12.12 -10.63
N PHE A 29 19.12 11.61 -10.73
CA PHE A 29 18.21 11.57 -9.59
C PHE A 29 18.68 10.51 -8.58
N THR A 30 19.30 10.97 -7.52
CA THR A 30 19.65 10.14 -6.38
C THR A 30 18.69 10.46 -5.24
N PRO A 31 17.78 9.55 -4.89
CA PRO A 31 16.90 9.77 -3.75
C PRO A 31 17.74 9.94 -2.49
N LYS A 32 17.43 10.96 -1.68
CA LYS A 32 18.05 11.13 -0.37
C LYS A 32 17.77 9.86 0.44
N LYS A 33 18.81 9.05 0.67
CA LYS A 33 18.71 7.96 1.65
C LYS A 33 18.47 8.62 3.00
N GLN A 34 17.29 8.44 3.55
CA GLN A 34 17.09 8.71 4.97
C GLN A 34 17.99 7.73 5.73
N ALA A 35 19.03 8.30 6.36
CA ALA A 35 19.81 7.54 7.33
C ALA A 35 18.89 7.36 8.54
N TYR A 36 18.25 6.20 8.66
CA TYR A 36 17.68 5.78 9.93
C TYR A 36 18.52 4.62 10.45
N ASP A 37 18.75 4.64 11.74
CA ASP A 37 19.35 3.49 12.39
C ASP A 37 18.36 2.32 12.29
N PRO A 38 18.76 1.18 11.72
CA PRO A 38 17.88 0.03 11.65
C PRO A 38 17.49 -0.35 13.09
N LEU A 39 16.19 -0.42 13.34
CA LEU A 39 15.70 -0.97 14.59
C LEU A 39 16.27 -2.38 14.78
N PRO A 40 16.64 -2.76 16.02
CA PRO A 40 17.09 -4.12 16.28
C PRO A 40 16.03 -5.09 15.77
N GLU A 41 16.50 -6.12 15.03
CA GLU A 41 15.61 -7.16 14.54
C GLU A 41 15.00 -7.90 15.73
N GLU A 42 13.69 -7.77 15.90
CA GLU A 42 12.99 -8.59 16.87
C GLU A 42 12.87 -10.03 16.36
N PRO A 43 13.11 -11.02 17.22
CA PRO A 43 12.98 -12.42 16.83
C PRO A 43 11.51 -12.71 16.50
N VAL A 44 11.26 -13.01 15.23
CA VAL A 44 9.93 -13.38 14.74
C VAL A 44 9.80 -14.90 14.71
N ASP A 45 8.75 -15.42 15.32
CA ASP A 45 8.41 -16.84 15.21
C ASP A 45 7.88 -17.13 13.79
N GLN A 46 8.81 -17.56 12.93
CA GLN A 46 8.51 -17.84 11.51
C GLN A 46 7.48 -18.97 11.36
N SER A 47 7.49 -19.95 12.26
CA SER A 47 6.55 -21.07 12.21
C SER A 47 5.11 -20.57 12.42
N ARG A 48 4.91 -19.77 13.45
CA ARG A 48 3.63 -19.15 13.76
C ARG A 48 3.16 -18.20 12.65
N LEU A 49 4.08 -17.40 12.11
CA LEU A 49 3.78 -16.49 11.00
C LEU A 49 3.29 -17.24 9.76
N THR A 50 3.99 -18.31 9.39
CA THR A 50 3.64 -19.16 8.25
C THR A 50 2.30 -19.86 8.45
N GLN A 51 2.04 -20.35 9.66
CA GLN A 51 0.77 -20.97 10.01
C GLN A 51 -0.38 -19.98 9.87
N HIS A 52 -0.27 -18.79 10.49
CA HIS A 52 -1.33 -17.76 10.42
C HIS A 52 -1.57 -17.30 8.97
N LEU A 53 -0.51 -17.15 8.17
CA LEU A 53 -0.65 -16.80 6.76
C LEU A 53 -1.40 -17.91 6.00
N SER A 54 -1.04 -19.16 6.23
CA SER A 54 -1.72 -20.31 5.60
C SER A 54 -3.20 -20.39 5.98
N GLU A 55 -3.53 -20.16 7.23
CA GLU A 55 -4.92 -20.14 7.72
C GLU A 55 -5.71 -18.98 7.13
N ALA A 56 -5.11 -17.78 7.06
CA ALA A 56 -5.71 -16.60 6.45
C ALA A 56 -6.07 -16.81 4.97
N ILE A 57 -5.14 -17.37 4.19
CA ILE A 57 -5.32 -17.61 2.75
C ILE A 57 -6.42 -18.66 2.47
N ARG A 58 -6.66 -19.59 3.40
CA ARG A 58 -7.71 -20.61 3.25
C ARG A 58 -9.12 -20.06 3.42
N ILE A 59 -9.28 -18.85 3.94
CA ILE A 59 -10.59 -18.20 4.01
C ILE A 59 -10.84 -17.49 2.68
N PRO A 60 -11.83 -17.91 1.89
CA PRO A 60 -12.03 -17.41 0.52
C PRO A 60 -12.72 -16.02 0.52
N THR A 61 -11.98 -15.00 0.92
CA THR A 61 -12.42 -13.60 0.86
C THR A 61 -12.27 -13.05 -0.56
N VAL A 62 -13.13 -13.49 -1.47
CA VAL A 62 -13.09 -13.08 -2.87
C VAL A 62 -13.98 -11.88 -3.08
N SER A 63 -13.46 -10.83 -3.71
CA SER A 63 -14.24 -9.65 -4.12
C SER A 63 -14.65 -9.77 -5.58
N TYR A 64 -15.89 -9.35 -5.89
CA TYR A 64 -16.45 -9.32 -7.22
C TYR A 64 -16.81 -7.89 -7.60
N PRO A 65 -16.91 -7.57 -8.92
CA PRO A 65 -17.34 -6.25 -9.38
C PRO A 65 -18.76 -5.89 -8.90
N ASP A 66 -19.67 -6.89 -8.85
CA ASP A 66 -20.99 -6.70 -8.22
C ASP A 66 -20.93 -7.18 -6.77
N GLN A 67 -21.25 -6.29 -5.85
CA GLN A 67 -21.26 -6.59 -4.41
C GLN A 67 -22.28 -7.65 -4.01
N LYS A 68 -23.29 -7.92 -4.85
CA LYS A 68 -24.30 -8.97 -4.61
C LYS A 68 -23.72 -10.37 -4.71
N ASP A 69 -22.64 -10.52 -5.46
CA ASP A 69 -21.97 -11.81 -5.69
C ASP A 69 -20.92 -12.11 -4.60
N VAL A 70 -20.67 -11.15 -3.71
CA VAL A 70 -19.68 -11.28 -2.64
C VAL A 70 -20.26 -12.06 -1.47
N ASP A 71 -19.56 -13.13 -1.08
CA ASP A 71 -19.90 -13.89 0.16
C ASP A 71 -19.33 -13.15 1.38
N TRP A 72 -20.13 -12.26 1.93
CA TRP A 72 -19.76 -11.46 3.11
C TRP A 72 -19.52 -12.30 4.36
N ALA A 73 -20.09 -13.50 4.46
CA ALA A 73 -19.85 -14.39 5.59
C ALA A 73 -18.38 -14.84 5.67
N GLN A 74 -17.69 -14.95 4.53
CA GLN A 74 -16.24 -15.25 4.52
C GLN A 74 -15.41 -14.09 5.08
N PHE A 75 -15.84 -12.86 4.84
CA PHE A 75 -15.18 -11.68 5.43
C PHE A 75 -15.40 -11.62 6.95
N GLU A 76 -16.59 -11.94 7.43
CA GLU A 76 -16.84 -12.04 8.88
C GLU A 76 -16.00 -13.15 9.52
N ARG A 77 -15.89 -14.30 8.86
CA ARG A 77 -15.00 -15.38 9.29
C ARG A 77 -13.55 -14.95 9.34
N PHE A 78 -13.10 -14.16 8.38
CA PHE A 78 -11.76 -13.59 8.38
C PHE A 78 -11.54 -12.60 9.53
N HIS A 79 -12.54 -11.79 9.88
CA HIS A 79 -12.50 -10.89 11.04
C HIS A 79 -12.37 -11.67 12.37
N LEU A 80 -13.10 -12.79 12.51
CA LEU A 80 -12.97 -13.67 13.67
C LEU A 80 -11.58 -14.27 13.77
N PHE A 81 -11.06 -14.78 12.64
CA PHE A 81 -9.68 -15.28 12.56
C PHE A 81 -8.66 -14.23 13.02
N LEU A 82 -8.75 -12.99 12.53
CA LEU A 82 -7.82 -11.92 12.95
C LEU A 82 -7.90 -11.64 14.45
N ARG A 83 -9.10 -11.70 15.05
CA ARG A 83 -9.30 -11.47 16.47
C ARG A 83 -8.65 -12.59 17.31
N GLU A 84 -8.77 -13.82 16.86
CA GLU A 84 -8.21 -14.99 17.54
C GLU A 84 -6.67 -15.08 17.35
N ALA A 85 -6.18 -14.82 16.14
CA ALA A 85 -4.76 -14.89 15.83
C ALA A 85 -3.95 -13.74 16.43
N TYR A 86 -4.56 -12.56 16.58
CA TYR A 86 -3.88 -11.33 17.02
C TYR A 86 -4.61 -10.62 18.18
N PRO A 87 -4.78 -11.27 19.33
CA PRO A 87 -5.55 -10.74 20.46
C PRO A 87 -4.96 -9.44 21.03
N LEU A 88 -3.64 -9.28 21.01
CA LEU A 88 -2.97 -8.07 21.53
C LEU A 88 -3.32 -6.82 20.71
N ILE A 89 -3.51 -6.94 19.42
CA ILE A 89 -3.92 -5.84 18.55
C ILE A 89 -5.32 -5.39 18.97
N HIS A 90 -6.25 -6.32 19.14
CA HIS A 90 -7.63 -6.03 19.51
C HIS A 90 -7.79 -5.53 20.95
N GLN A 91 -6.82 -5.81 21.84
CA GLN A 91 -6.80 -5.27 23.20
C GLN A 91 -6.24 -3.85 23.26
N LYS A 92 -5.25 -3.52 22.42
CA LYS A 92 -4.53 -2.25 22.50
C LYS A 92 -5.04 -1.19 21.52
N LEU A 93 -5.60 -1.59 20.41
CA LEU A 93 -6.12 -0.71 19.38
C LEU A 93 -7.65 -0.68 19.42
N THR A 94 -8.23 0.46 19.07
CA THR A 94 -9.66 0.53 18.79
C THR A 94 -9.90 -0.01 17.40
N CYS A 95 -10.80 -0.97 17.27
CA CYS A 95 -11.16 -1.56 15.97
C CYS A 95 -12.61 -1.20 15.65
N GLU A 96 -12.81 -0.62 14.46
CA GLU A 96 -14.11 -0.27 13.91
C GLU A 96 -14.34 -1.03 12.60
N VAL A 97 -15.55 -1.55 12.41
CA VAL A 97 -15.93 -2.17 11.14
C VAL A 97 -16.60 -1.12 10.28
N VAL A 98 -15.93 -0.75 9.18
CA VAL A 98 -16.47 0.17 8.17
C VAL A 98 -17.14 -0.64 7.07
N PRO A 99 -18.44 -0.46 6.84
CA PRO A 99 -19.16 -1.23 5.83
C PRO A 99 -18.52 -1.18 4.44
N PRO A 100 -18.57 -2.27 3.66
CA PRO A 100 -19.25 -3.54 3.97
C PRO A 100 -18.44 -4.50 4.86
N ALA A 101 -17.10 -4.47 4.83
CA ALA A 101 -16.27 -5.43 5.57
C ALA A 101 -14.84 -4.92 5.85
N ASN A 102 -14.62 -3.61 5.86
CA ASN A 102 -13.30 -3.05 6.14
C ASN A 102 -13.07 -2.93 7.65
N LEU A 103 -11.87 -3.30 8.11
CA LEU A 103 -11.46 -3.11 9.50
C LEU A 103 -10.56 -1.88 9.60
N LEU A 104 -10.95 -0.94 10.42
CA LEU A 104 -10.15 0.24 10.74
C LEU A 104 -9.60 0.11 12.16
N TYR A 105 -8.28 0.06 12.28
CA TYR A 105 -7.61 0.04 13.57
C TYR A 105 -7.00 1.40 13.87
N CYS A 106 -7.34 1.95 15.03
CA CYS A 106 -6.78 3.19 15.52
C CYS A 106 -5.79 2.93 16.65
N TRP A 107 -4.54 3.32 16.45
CA TRP A 107 -3.53 3.35 17.48
C TRP A 107 -3.36 4.79 17.96
N LYS A 108 -3.80 5.06 19.18
CA LYS A 108 -3.64 6.38 19.77
C LYS A 108 -2.16 6.68 20.01
N GLY A 109 -1.70 7.80 19.47
CA GLY A 109 -0.37 8.32 19.74
C GLY A 109 -0.19 8.74 21.20
N LYS A 110 1.06 9.06 21.57
CA LYS A 110 1.36 9.59 22.91
C LYS A 110 0.79 11.00 23.11
N ASP A 111 0.61 11.74 22.04
CA ASP A 111 0.05 13.09 22.04
C ASP A 111 -1.33 13.05 21.38
N ALA A 112 -2.36 13.35 22.15
CA ALA A 112 -3.75 13.39 21.68
C ALA A 112 -4.16 14.74 21.09
N SER A 113 -3.23 15.69 21.00
CA SER A 113 -3.47 17.04 20.49
C SER A 113 -3.13 17.23 19.00
N LEU A 114 -2.66 16.16 18.34
CA LEU A 114 -2.34 16.13 16.91
C LEU A 114 -3.46 15.50 16.09
#